data_302b5c895301ff30efbb531cd4310386
#
_entry.id   302b5c895301ff30efbb531cd4310386
#
_cell.length_a   1.000
_cell.length_b   1.000
_cell.length_c   1.000
_cell.angle_alpha   90.00
_cell.angle_beta   90.00
_cell.angle_gamma   90.00
#
_symmetry.space_group_name_H-M   'P 1'
#
loop_
_entity.id
_entity.type
_entity.pdbx_description
1 polymer ?
#
loop_
_entity_poly.entity_id
_entity_poly.type
_entity_poly.pdbx_seq_one_letter_code
_entity_poly.pdbx_strand_id
1 'polypeptide(L)'
;MGIVITHRQMEFWKRNITAVFGMLVFSIGINFFVVPADLYNGGVLGVSQIIRTIFVKYLHLFSGSTDIAGIINMILNIPLFILAYFSISKNFFARTLVCVLSQTFFLSIVPIPPQPIVADALSASIIGGIFGGAGIGIALRAGGSSGGMDIVGMFFTKKFKGFSVGKISLMLNAVVYGICAVXXXXXXXXXXXXQTAIYCIIYSAVSMLVTDRTHTQNINAEVIIFTKKEPVEIMDYIVNQFKRDATWWEAKGGYTEEKTYMTIVVLSKYECAQLRREIKQIDEHAFVVEKDGLNIMGRFEKHL
;
A
#
# COMPACT_ATOMS: atom_id res chain seq x y z
N MET A 1 -22.87 -29.77 10.88
CA MET A 1 -21.44 -29.98 10.59
C MET A 1 -20.77 -28.61 10.50
N GLY A 2 -20.20 -28.13 11.61
CA GLY A 2 -19.57 -26.80 11.67
C GLY A 2 -18.19 -26.86 10.99
N ILE A 3 -17.97 -25.98 10.02
CA ILE A 3 -16.66 -25.84 9.38
C ILE A 3 -15.72 -25.16 10.39
N VAL A 4 -14.79 -25.93 10.95
CA VAL A 4 -13.72 -25.39 11.80
C VAL A 4 -12.73 -24.67 10.90
N ILE A 5 -12.88 -23.37 10.77
CA ILE A 5 -11.94 -22.53 10.02
C ILE A 5 -10.66 -22.42 10.84
N THR A 6 -9.56 -22.96 10.32
CA THR A 6 -8.24 -22.84 10.94
C THR A 6 -7.85 -21.35 11.01
N HIS A 7 -7.08 -20.96 12.06
CA HIS A 7 -6.57 -19.58 12.23
C HIS A 7 -5.90 -19.06 10.95
N ARG A 8 -5.16 -19.90 10.24
CA ARG A 8 -4.51 -19.56 8.96
C ARG A 8 -5.51 -19.22 7.85
N GLN A 9 -6.65 -19.95 7.79
CA GLN A 9 -7.73 -19.68 6.82
C GLN A 9 -8.41 -18.34 7.13
N MET A 10 -8.66 -18.07 8.41
CA MET A 10 -9.28 -16.81 8.86
C MET A 10 -8.40 -15.60 8.49
N GLU A 11 -7.08 -15.69 8.71
CA GLU A 11 -6.12 -14.65 8.33
C GLU A 11 -6.09 -14.43 6.82
N PHE A 12 -6.14 -15.52 6.04
CA PHE A 12 -6.19 -15.46 4.57
C PHE A 12 -7.44 -14.68 4.10
N TRP A 13 -8.60 -15.01 4.65
CA TRP A 13 -9.86 -14.34 4.28
C TRP A 13 -9.87 -12.87 4.71
N LYS A 14 -9.41 -12.57 5.92
CA LYS A 14 -9.30 -11.19 6.44
C LYS A 14 -8.46 -10.32 5.49
N ARG A 15 -7.30 -10.83 5.08
CA ARG A 15 -6.39 -10.09 4.18
C ARG A 15 -7.04 -9.85 2.81
N ASN A 16 -7.72 -10.85 2.24
CA ASN A 16 -8.39 -10.68 0.94
C ASN A 16 -9.56 -9.68 1.03
N ILE A 17 -10.36 -9.73 2.09
CA ILE A 17 -11.47 -8.78 2.33
C ILE A 17 -10.89 -7.36 2.47
N THR A 18 -9.81 -7.21 3.21
CA THR A 18 -9.11 -5.92 3.37
C THR A 18 -8.62 -5.40 2.01
N ALA A 19 -8.05 -6.28 1.18
CA ALA A 19 -7.58 -5.93 -0.16
C ALA A 19 -8.73 -5.44 -1.05
N VAL A 20 -9.84 -6.19 -1.08
CA VAL A 20 -11.05 -5.85 -1.84
C VAL A 20 -11.61 -4.50 -1.37
N PHE A 21 -11.68 -4.27 -0.05
CA PHE A 21 -12.12 -2.99 0.52
C PHE A 21 -11.20 -1.84 0.09
N GLY A 22 -9.88 -2.07 0.07
CA GLY A 22 -8.92 -1.08 -0.44
C GLY A 22 -9.22 -0.69 -1.89
N MET A 23 -9.56 -1.67 -2.74
CA MET A 23 -9.89 -1.39 -4.15
C MET A 23 -11.23 -0.67 -4.31
N LEU A 24 -12.19 -0.88 -3.42
CA LEU A 24 -13.43 -0.10 -3.39
C LEU A 24 -13.12 1.39 -3.06
N VAL A 25 -12.33 1.64 -2.01
CA VAL A 25 -11.91 3.00 -1.61
C VAL A 25 -11.18 3.69 -2.77
N PHE A 26 -10.26 2.97 -3.41
CA PHE A 26 -9.52 3.44 -4.59
C PHE A 26 -10.49 3.86 -5.71
N SER A 27 -11.42 2.96 -6.06
CA SER A 27 -12.35 3.18 -7.19
C SER A 27 -13.31 4.36 -6.94
N ILE A 28 -13.72 4.56 -5.68
CA ILE A 28 -14.50 5.75 -5.28
C ILE A 28 -13.66 7.01 -5.55
N GLY A 29 -12.40 7.02 -5.13
CA GLY A 29 -11.50 8.15 -5.37
C GLY A 29 -11.35 8.48 -6.85
N ILE A 30 -11.14 7.45 -7.66
CA ILE A 30 -10.93 7.60 -9.11
C ILE A 30 -12.22 8.11 -9.78
N ASN A 31 -13.36 7.43 -9.57
CA ASN A 31 -14.59 7.71 -10.31
C ASN A 31 -15.30 8.98 -9.84
N PHE A 32 -15.15 9.37 -8.56
CA PHE A 32 -15.80 10.59 -8.05
C PHE A 32 -14.97 11.86 -8.19
N PHE A 33 -13.63 11.75 -8.17
CA PHE A 33 -12.77 12.94 -8.10
C PHE A 33 -11.80 13.06 -9.27
N VAL A 34 -11.18 11.97 -9.69
CA VAL A 34 -10.12 12.01 -10.71
C VAL A 34 -10.71 12.10 -12.12
N VAL A 35 -11.62 11.17 -12.46
CA VAL A 35 -12.17 11.06 -13.82
C VAL A 35 -13.05 12.28 -14.18
N PRO A 36 -13.98 12.75 -13.30
CA PRO A 36 -14.81 13.92 -13.65
C PRO A 36 -14.03 15.22 -13.80
N ALA A 37 -12.84 15.31 -13.18
CA ALA A 37 -11.96 16.48 -13.28
C ALA A 37 -11.00 16.40 -14.48
N ASP A 38 -11.22 15.44 -15.39
CA ASP A 38 -10.34 15.14 -16.55
C ASP A 38 -8.89 14.89 -16.13
N LEU A 39 -8.70 14.33 -14.94
CA LEU A 39 -7.37 13.92 -14.44
C LEU A 39 -7.14 12.44 -14.76
N TYR A 40 -5.88 12.09 -14.87
CA TYR A 40 -5.46 10.71 -15.13
C TYR A 40 -4.76 10.14 -13.91
N ASN A 41 -5.05 8.88 -13.63
CA ASN A 41 -4.32 8.15 -12.61
C ASN A 41 -2.87 7.94 -13.07
N GLY A 42 -2.01 7.54 -12.14
CA GLY A 42 -0.64 7.17 -12.48
C GLY A 42 -0.52 5.74 -13.00
N GLY A 43 0.66 5.42 -13.48
CA GLY A 43 1.06 4.07 -13.81
C GLY A 43 0.29 3.46 -14.98
N VAL A 44 0.11 2.15 -14.88
CA VAL A 44 -0.54 1.36 -15.93
C VAL A 44 -2.02 1.74 -16.09
N LEU A 45 -2.71 2.06 -14.99
CA LEU A 45 -4.10 2.51 -15.07
C LEU A 45 -4.20 3.85 -15.82
N GLY A 46 -3.27 4.77 -15.59
CA GLY A 46 -3.21 6.04 -16.33
C GLY A 46 -3.02 5.81 -17.83
N VAL A 47 -2.10 4.93 -18.20
CA VAL A 47 -1.90 4.53 -19.60
C VAL A 47 -3.20 3.92 -20.16
N SER A 48 -3.88 3.09 -19.38
CA SER A 48 -5.17 2.46 -19.77
C SER A 48 -6.25 3.51 -20.01
N GLN A 49 -6.32 4.53 -19.15
CA GLN A 49 -7.26 5.65 -19.29
C GLN A 49 -6.97 6.47 -20.57
N ILE A 50 -5.69 6.68 -20.90
CA ILE A 50 -5.27 7.37 -22.14
C ILE A 50 -5.71 6.55 -23.36
N ILE A 51 -5.42 5.24 -23.36
CA ILE A 51 -5.82 4.33 -24.45
C ILE A 51 -7.37 4.34 -24.60
N ARG A 52 -8.08 4.27 -23.47
CA ARG A 52 -9.54 4.36 -23.46
C ARG A 52 -10.03 5.70 -24.05
N THR A 53 -9.39 6.81 -23.70
CA THR A 53 -9.74 8.14 -24.23
C THR A 53 -9.53 8.18 -25.75
N ILE A 54 -8.45 7.60 -26.25
CA ILE A 54 -8.17 7.49 -27.68
C ILE A 54 -9.27 6.68 -28.38
N PHE A 55 -9.65 5.54 -27.83
CA PHE A 55 -10.65 4.65 -28.42
C PHE A 55 -12.04 5.29 -28.43
N VAL A 56 -12.46 5.91 -27.30
CA VAL A 56 -13.80 6.45 -27.15
C VAL A 56 -13.92 7.82 -27.83
N LYS A 57 -12.99 8.74 -27.58
CA LYS A 57 -13.10 10.14 -27.97
C LYS A 57 -12.63 10.40 -29.42
N TYR A 58 -11.59 9.72 -29.88
CA TYR A 58 -10.99 9.97 -31.20
C TYR A 58 -11.39 8.93 -32.25
N LEU A 59 -11.47 7.66 -31.88
CA LEU A 59 -11.83 6.59 -32.81
C LEU A 59 -13.32 6.25 -32.79
N HIS A 60 -14.09 6.84 -31.84
CA HIS A 60 -15.53 6.61 -31.64
C HIS A 60 -15.89 5.12 -31.50
N LEU A 61 -14.94 4.32 -30.97
CA LEU A 61 -15.15 2.92 -30.66
C LEU A 61 -15.61 2.77 -29.22
N PHE A 62 -16.47 1.80 -28.94
CA PHE A 62 -16.96 1.49 -27.58
C PHE A 62 -17.68 2.69 -26.93
N SER A 63 -18.66 3.27 -27.64
CA SER A 63 -19.47 4.41 -27.17
C SER A 63 -20.51 4.03 -26.09
N GLY A 64 -20.35 2.91 -25.39
CA GLY A 64 -21.25 2.44 -24.35
C GLY A 64 -21.01 3.10 -22.98
N SER A 65 -21.90 2.79 -22.04
CA SER A 65 -21.83 3.31 -20.67
C SER A 65 -20.74 2.64 -19.80
N THR A 66 -20.11 1.57 -20.29
CA THR A 66 -19.11 0.81 -19.52
C THR A 66 -17.71 1.37 -19.75
N ASP A 67 -17.01 1.68 -18.68
CA ASP A 67 -15.62 2.15 -18.78
C ASP A 67 -14.68 0.95 -19.04
N ILE A 68 -14.07 0.95 -20.23
CA ILE A 68 -13.14 -0.10 -20.66
C ILE A 68 -11.72 0.05 -20.08
N ALA A 69 -11.43 1.15 -19.36
CA ALA A 69 -10.08 1.39 -18.79
C ALA A 69 -9.66 0.26 -17.85
N GLY A 70 -10.60 -0.28 -17.06
CA GLY A 70 -10.32 -1.42 -16.16
C GLY A 70 -9.88 -2.67 -16.91
N ILE A 71 -10.55 -2.98 -18.03
CA ILE A 71 -10.23 -4.13 -18.88
C ILE A 71 -8.83 -3.95 -19.51
N ILE A 72 -8.56 -2.77 -20.06
CA ILE A 72 -7.25 -2.44 -20.65
C ILE A 72 -6.17 -2.55 -19.57
N ASN A 73 -6.43 -2.03 -18.37
CA ASN A 73 -5.52 -2.11 -17.22
C ASN A 73 -5.19 -3.57 -16.86
N MET A 74 -6.21 -4.43 -16.85
CA MET A 74 -6.03 -5.85 -16.56
C MET A 74 -5.09 -6.50 -17.59
N ILE A 75 -5.31 -6.23 -18.88
CA ILE A 75 -4.48 -6.77 -19.97
C ILE A 75 -3.02 -6.29 -19.84
N LEU A 76 -2.83 -4.98 -19.62
CA LEU A 76 -1.51 -4.38 -19.48
C LEU A 76 -0.77 -4.86 -18.21
N ASN A 77 -1.50 -5.37 -17.22
CA ASN A 77 -0.89 -5.93 -16.01
C ASN A 77 -0.38 -7.37 -16.20
N ILE A 78 -0.69 -8.07 -17.30
CA ILE A 78 -0.25 -9.46 -17.49
C ILE A 78 1.27 -9.63 -17.34
N PRO A 79 2.13 -8.83 -18.02
CA PRO A 79 3.59 -8.96 -17.83
C PRO A 79 4.04 -8.66 -16.40
N LEU A 80 3.35 -7.74 -15.72
CA LEU A 80 3.66 -7.39 -14.32
C LEU A 80 3.23 -8.51 -13.36
N PHE A 81 2.18 -9.24 -13.68
CA PHE A 81 1.77 -10.44 -12.93
C PHE A 81 2.84 -11.53 -13.04
N ILE A 82 3.44 -11.70 -14.23
CA ILE A 82 4.55 -12.65 -14.44
C ILE A 82 5.74 -12.24 -13.53
N LEU A 83 6.08 -10.95 -13.53
CA LEU A 83 7.12 -10.41 -12.66
C LEU A 83 6.80 -10.66 -11.17
N ALA A 84 5.56 -10.40 -10.74
CA ALA A 84 5.13 -10.59 -9.36
C ALA A 84 5.26 -12.05 -8.91
N TYR A 85 4.83 -12.97 -9.78
CA TYR A 85 4.84 -14.42 -9.51
C TYR A 85 6.27 -14.93 -9.32
N PHE A 86 7.19 -14.59 -10.23
CA PHE A 86 8.55 -15.12 -10.23
C PHE A 86 9.51 -14.35 -9.32
N SER A 87 9.31 -13.04 -9.16
CA SER A 87 10.31 -12.19 -8.49
C SER A 87 9.91 -11.72 -7.09
N ILE A 88 8.61 -11.74 -6.76
CA ILE A 88 8.15 -11.29 -5.43
C ILE A 88 7.70 -12.49 -4.60
N SER A 89 6.47 -12.96 -4.78
CA SER A 89 5.98 -14.21 -4.16
C SER A 89 4.65 -14.64 -4.77
N LYS A 90 4.34 -15.94 -4.69
CA LYS A 90 3.08 -16.51 -5.15
C LYS A 90 1.88 -15.94 -4.38
N ASN A 91 2.02 -15.71 -3.08
CA ASN A 91 0.97 -15.14 -2.25
C ASN A 91 0.68 -13.68 -2.63
N PHE A 92 1.74 -12.89 -2.89
CA PHE A 92 1.61 -11.52 -3.38
C PHE A 92 0.92 -11.49 -4.73
N PHE A 93 1.32 -12.37 -5.66
CA PHE A 93 0.69 -12.50 -6.99
C PHE A 93 -0.81 -12.79 -6.84
N ALA A 94 -1.17 -13.80 -6.04
CA ALA A 94 -2.59 -14.21 -5.88
C ALA A 94 -3.45 -13.06 -5.33
N ARG A 95 -2.96 -12.33 -4.32
CA ARG A 95 -3.67 -11.19 -3.76
C ARG A 95 -3.71 -9.99 -4.72
N THR A 96 -2.64 -9.77 -5.46
CA THR A 96 -2.61 -8.71 -6.49
C THR A 96 -3.63 -9.01 -7.58
N LEU A 97 -3.77 -10.27 -7.98
CA LEU A 97 -4.81 -10.66 -8.94
C LEU A 97 -6.22 -10.35 -8.38
N VAL A 98 -6.48 -10.70 -7.11
CA VAL A 98 -7.74 -10.35 -6.41
C VAL A 98 -7.94 -8.82 -6.43
N CYS A 99 -6.91 -8.05 -6.10
CA CYS A 99 -6.98 -6.58 -6.10
C CYS A 99 -7.35 -6.04 -7.49
N VAL A 100 -6.65 -6.48 -8.54
CA VAL A 100 -6.86 -5.96 -9.91
C VAL A 100 -8.24 -6.35 -10.44
N LEU A 101 -8.71 -7.58 -10.16
CA LEU A 101 -10.07 -8.01 -10.51
C LEU A 101 -11.12 -7.17 -9.77
N SER A 102 -10.92 -6.95 -8.47
CA SER A 102 -11.83 -6.12 -7.65
C SER A 102 -11.83 -4.67 -8.13
N GLN A 103 -10.65 -4.13 -8.46
CA GLN A 103 -10.50 -2.79 -9.02
C GLN A 103 -11.27 -2.65 -10.33
N THR A 104 -11.09 -3.61 -11.26
CA THR A 104 -11.79 -3.63 -12.54
C THR A 104 -13.31 -3.64 -12.33
N PHE A 105 -13.77 -4.50 -11.42
CA PHE A 105 -15.20 -4.59 -11.06
C PHE A 105 -15.72 -3.27 -10.48
N PHE A 106 -15.03 -2.71 -9.47
CA PHE A 106 -15.51 -1.49 -8.81
C PHE A 106 -15.43 -0.26 -9.73
N LEU A 107 -14.40 -0.14 -10.57
CA LEU A 107 -14.31 0.95 -11.54
C LEU A 107 -15.49 0.90 -12.55
N SER A 108 -15.99 -0.30 -12.84
CA SER A 108 -17.12 -0.48 -13.75
C SER A 108 -18.49 -0.17 -13.13
N ILE A 109 -18.67 -0.43 -11.81
CA ILE A 109 -19.97 -0.27 -11.14
C ILE A 109 -20.12 1.04 -10.35
N VAL A 110 -19.02 1.61 -9.84
CA VAL A 110 -19.05 2.91 -9.15
C VAL A 110 -19.34 3.98 -10.21
N PRO A 111 -20.43 4.73 -10.07
CA PRO A 111 -20.80 5.69 -11.13
C PRO A 111 -19.81 6.85 -11.20
N ILE A 112 -19.63 7.37 -12.42
CA ILE A 112 -18.86 8.58 -12.67
C ILE A 112 -19.88 9.73 -12.74
N PRO A 113 -19.84 10.70 -11.82
CA PRO A 113 -20.75 11.86 -11.90
C PRO A 113 -20.57 12.60 -13.23
N PRO A 114 -21.67 13.07 -13.83
CA PRO A 114 -21.59 13.80 -15.11
C PRO A 114 -20.91 15.17 -14.97
N GLN A 115 -20.85 15.70 -13.77
CA GLN A 115 -20.12 16.94 -13.45
C GLN A 115 -19.20 16.69 -12.24
N PRO A 116 -18.04 17.34 -12.20
CA PRO A 116 -17.15 17.20 -11.04
C PRO A 116 -17.85 17.57 -9.74
N ILE A 117 -17.74 16.70 -8.72
CA ILE A 117 -18.26 16.98 -7.37
C ILE A 117 -17.53 18.18 -6.76
N VAL A 118 -16.24 18.32 -7.11
CA VAL A 118 -15.39 19.42 -6.68
C VAL A 118 -14.98 20.18 -7.96
N ALA A 119 -15.41 21.43 -8.09
CA ALA A 119 -15.19 22.22 -9.30
C ALA A 119 -13.70 22.55 -9.54
N ASP A 120 -12.92 22.65 -8.47
CA ASP A 120 -11.50 23.00 -8.53
C ASP A 120 -10.63 21.73 -8.73
N ALA A 121 -9.87 21.69 -9.82
CA ALA A 121 -9.03 20.55 -10.19
C ALA A 121 -7.90 20.28 -9.16
N LEU A 122 -7.39 21.31 -8.48
CA LEU A 122 -6.41 21.12 -7.42
C LEU A 122 -7.01 20.36 -6.24
N SER A 123 -8.18 20.79 -5.77
CA SER A 123 -8.91 20.12 -4.69
C SER A 123 -9.30 18.69 -5.09
N ALA A 124 -9.75 18.50 -6.32
CA ALA A 124 -10.07 17.16 -6.86
C ALA A 124 -8.84 16.25 -6.87
N SER A 125 -7.67 16.78 -7.25
CA SER A 125 -6.41 16.01 -7.28
C SER A 125 -5.96 15.62 -5.86
N ILE A 126 -6.12 16.51 -4.88
CA ILE A 126 -5.77 16.23 -3.49
C ILE A 126 -6.71 15.16 -2.90
N ILE A 127 -8.03 15.34 -3.02
CA ILE A 127 -9.02 14.43 -2.47
C ILE A 127 -8.91 13.05 -3.17
N GLY A 128 -8.82 13.06 -4.49
CA GLY A 128 -8.60 11.85 -5.28
C GLY A 128 -7.32 11.11 -4.85
N GLY A 129 -6.25 11.88 -4.61
CA GLY A 129 -4.97 11.35 -4.11
C GLY A 129 -5.08 10.73 -2.73
N ILE A 130 -5.87 11.32 -1.83
CA ILE A 130 -6.12 10.75 -0.48
C ILE A 130 -6.84 9.41 -0.61
N PHE A 131 -7.95 9.35 -1.35
CA PHE A 131 -8.72 8.12 -1.55
C PHE A 131 -7.89 7.06 -2.31
N GLY A 132 -7.24 7.47 -3.40
CA GLY A 132 -6.39 6.61 -4.21
C GLY A 132 -5.25 6.01 -3.39
N GLY A 133 -4.52 6.87 -2.67
CA GLY A 133 -3.40 6.45 -1.83
C GLY A 133 -3.82 5.57 -0.66
N ALA A 134 -4.95 5.90 -0.02
CA ALA A 134 -5.52 5.07 1.06
C ALA A 134 -5.89 3.68 0.53
N GLY A 135 -6.56 3.62 -0.61
CA GLY A 135 -6.95 2.35 -1.24
C GLY A 135 -5.74 1.47 -1.58
N ILE A 136 -4.73 2.07 -2.24
CA ILE A 136 -3.46 1.38 -2.56
C ILE A 136 -2.77 0.91 -1.27
N GLY A 137 -2.64 1.79 -0.28
CA GLY A 137 -1.98 1.49 0.99
C GLY A 137 -2.66 0.34 1.75
N ILE A 138 -4.01 0.31 1.76
CA ILE A 138 -4.79 -0.78 2.35
C ILE A 138 -4.51 -2.10 1.62
N ALA A 139 -4.47 -2.09 0.28
CA ALA A 139 -4.18 -3.28 -0.53
C ALA A 139 -2.75 -3.79 -0.27
N LEU A 140 -1.76 -2.89 -0.24
CA LEU A 140 -0.37 -3.24 0.06
C LEU A 140 -0.23 -3.80 1.48
N ARG A 141 -0.95 -3.22 2.46
CA ARG A 141 -0.99 -3.71 3.84
C ARG A 141 -1.58 -5.12 3.92
N ALA A 142 -2.53 -5.44 3.06
CA ALA A 142 -3.10 -6.78 2.97
C ALA A 142 -2.16 -7.78 2.28
N GLY A 143 -1.06 -7.31 1.69
CA GLY A 143 -0.07 -8.12 0.99
C GLY A 143 -0.36 -8.32 -0.49
N GLY A 144 -1.20 -7.45 -1.08
CA GLY A 144 -1.45 -7.37 -2.51
C GLY A 144 -1.00 -6.03 -3.08
N SER A 145 -1.47 -5.69 -4.28
CA SER A 145 -1.14 -4.44 -4.98
C SER A 145 -2.31 -4.08 -5.90
N SER A 146 -2.48 -2.79 -6.19
CA SER A 146 -3.42 -2.34 -7.22
C SER A 146 -2.97 -2.72 -8.64
N GLY A 147 -1.84 -3.40 -8.77
CA GLY A 147 -1.21 -3.70 -10.06
C GLY A 147 -0.31 -2.56 -10.50
N GLY A 148 0.06 -2.59 -11.79
CA GLY A 148 0.80 -1.50 -12.40
C GLY A 148 2.15 -1.22 -11.75
N MET A 149 2.47 0.06 -11.62
CA MET A 149 3.78 0.51 -11.10
C MET A 149 4.00 0.16 -9.63
N ASP A 150 2.96 -0.18 -8.87
CA ASP A 150 3.11 -0.65 -7.49
C ASP A 150 3.83 -2.00 -7.44
N ILE A 151 3.58 -2.90 -8.41
CA ILE A 151 4.31 -4.18 -8.53
C ILE A 151 5.79 -3.89 -8.77
N VAL A 152 6.08 -2.95 -9.66
CA VAL A 152 7.46 -2.51 -9.97
C VAL A 152 8.08 -1.90 -8.71
N GLY A 153 7.34 -1.03 -8.02
CA GLY A 153 7.77 -0.42 -6.75
C GLY A 153 8.08 -1.48 -5.68
N MET A 154 7.21 -2.47 -5.52
CA MET A 154 7.41 -3.57 -4.57
C MET A 154 8.63 -4.43 -4.94
N PHE A 155 8.84 -4.71 -6.24
CA PHE A 155 10.03 -5.42 -6.73
C PHE A 155 11.31 -4.67 -6.38
N PHE A 156 11.36 -3.36 -6.65
CA PHE A 156 12.53 -2.53 -6.34
C PHE A 156 12.76 -2.41 -4.82
N THR A 157 11.70 -2.26 -4.04
CA THR A 157 11.79 -2.18 -2.57
C THR A 157 12.35 -3.49 -1.98
N LYS A 158 11.97 -4.62 -2.57
CA LYS A 158 12.49 -5.94 -2.16
C LYS A 158 13.98 -6.11 -2.53
N LYS A 159 14.38 -5.59 -3.70
CA LYS A 159 15.74 -5.78 -4.25
C LYS A 159 16.74 -4.75 -3.73
N PHE A 160 16.30 -3.51 -3.49
CA PHE A 160 17.16 -2.39 -3.11
C PHE A 160 16.66 -1.75 -1.81
N LYS A 161 17.56 -1.55 -0.86
CA LYS A 161 17.25 -0.89 0.42
C LYS A 161 17.14 0.63 0.22
N GLY A 162 16.28 1.26 1.00
CA GLY A 162 16.13 2.72 1.01
C GLY A 162 15.08 3.30 0.08
N PHE A 163 14.38 2.46 -0.67
CA PHE A 163 13.28 2.91 -1.55
C PHE A 163 11.93 2.52 -0.94
N SER A 164 10.95 3.42 -1.07
CA SER A 164 9.55 3.10 -0.75
C SER A 164 8.78 2.84 -2.05
N VAL A 165 7.71 2.06 -1.96
CA VAL A 165 6.82 1.77 -3.09
C VAL A 165 6.28 3.08 -3.68
N GLY A 166 5.82 3.98 -2.81
CA GLY A 166 5.27 5.28 -3.22
C GLY A 166 6.28 6.13 -3.97
N LYS A 167 7.52 6.23 -3.47
CA LYS A 167 8.58 7.01 -4.14
C LYS A 167 8.86 6.50 -5.54
N ILE A 168 8.98 5.17 -5.70
CA ILE A 168 9.25 4.55 -7.01
C ILE A 168 8.05 4.78 -7.93
N SER A 169 6.83 4.57 -7.43
CA SER A 169 5.60 4.83 -8.19
C SER A 169 5.53 6.30 -8.65
N LEU A 170 5.84 7.25 -7.77
CA LEU A 170 5.84 8.67 -8.13
C LEU A 170 6.86 8.99 -9.24
N MET A 171 8.09 8.45 -9.13
CA MET A 171 9.13 8.67 -10.16
C MET A 171 8.69 8.11 -11.51
N LEU A 172 8.14 6.89 -11.52
CA LEU A 172 7.65 6.25 -12.75
C LEU A 172 6.44 7.00 -13.32
N ASN A 173 5.53 7.46 -12.45
CA ASN A 173 4.38 8.25 -12.86
C ASN A 173 4.78 9.61 -13.45
N ALA A 174 5.81 10.26 -12.90
CA ALA A 174 6.33 11.51 -13.45
C ALA A 174 6.84 11.31 -14.89
N VAL A 175 7.50 10.18 -15.16
CA VAL A 175 7.94 9.82 -16.51
C VAL A 175 6.71 9.60 -17.43
N VAL A 176 5.71 8.83 -16.96
CA VAL A 176 4.47 8.57 -17.73
C VAL A 176 3.76 9.89 -18.05
N TYR A 177 3.59 10.76 -17.05
CA TYR A 177 2.93 12.07 -17.24
C TYR A 177 3.74 12.99 -18.16
N GLY A 178 5.07 12.93 -18.07
CA GLY A 178 5.95 13.66 -18.99
C GLY A 178 5.75 13.22 -20.45
N ILE A 179 5.71 11.92 -20.66
CA ILE A 179 5.43 11.34 -21.98
C ILE A 179 4.02 11.75 -22.45
N CYS A 180 3.04 11.67 -21.57
CA CYS A 180 1.65 12.07 -21.86
C CYS A 180 1.56 13.57 -22.21
N ALA A 181 2.25 14.40 -21.51
CA ALA A 181 2.31 15.86 -21.76
C ALA A 181 2.93 16.18 -23.12
N VAL A 182 4.00 15.50 -23.45
CA VAL A 182 4.61 15.58 -24.79
C VAL A 182 3.64 15.06 -25.87
N UNK A 183 3.12 14.04 -25.59
CA UNK A 183 2.26 13.39 -26.52
C UNK A 183 0.98 14.14 -26.67
N UNK A 184 0.48 14.87 -25.66
CA UNK A 184 -0.67 15.70 -25.72
C UNK A 184 -0.34 17.10 -26.23
N UNK A 185 0.87 17.50 -26.16
CA UNK A 185 1.36 18.70 -26.74
C UNK A 185 1.34 18.63 -28.27
N UNK A 186 1.46 17.59 -28.71
CA UNK A 186 1.39 17.36 -30.12
C UNK A 186 -0.04 17.35 -30.67
N UNK A 187 -0.96 17.13 -29.76
CA UNK A 187 -2.34 17.07 -30.11
C UNK A 187 -3.13 18.36 -29.86
N UNK A 188 -2.55 19.36 -29.60
CA UNK A 188 -3.12 20.62 -29.58
C UNK A 188 -3.54 21.34 -28.37
N UNK A 189 -3.70 21.46 -27.50
CA UNK A 189 -4.10 22.24 -26.35
C UNK A 189 -2.97 22.37 -25.33
N UNK A 190 -2.01 22.94 -25.68
CA UNK A 190 -0.80 23.08 -24.90
C UNK A 190 -0.99 23.60 -23.49
N UNK A 191 -1.83 24.49 -23.24
CA UNK A 191 -2.13 25.04 -21.92
C UNK A 191 -2.97 24.15 -21.06
N UNK A 192 -3.80 23.48 -21.47
CA UNK A 192 -4.61 22.55 -20.75
C UNK A 192 -3.92 21.26 -20.44
N UNK A 193 -3.15 20.93 -21.22
CA UNK A 193 -2.32 19.76 -21.01
C UNK A 193 -1.22 19.97 -20.00
N UNK A 194 -0.74 20.96 -19.90
CA UNK A 194 0.20 21.35 -18.91
C UNK A 194 -0.42 21.51 -17.54
N GLN A 195 -1.50 21.99 -17.39
CA GLN A 195 -2.28 22.07 -16.15
C GLN A 195 -2.70 20.67 -15.68
N THR A 196 -3.32 19.90 -16.54
CA THR A 196 -3.72 18.51 -16.20
C THR A 196 -2.52 17.69 -15.70
N ALA A 197 -1.39 17.79 -16.38
CA ALA A 197 -0.18 17.05 -15.96
C ALA A 197 0.30 17.49 -14.57
N ILE A 198 0.26 18.78 -14.28
CA ILE A 198 0.63 19.31 -12.95
C ILE A 198 -0.31 18.73 -11.89
N TYR A 199 -1.63 18.76 -12.13
CA TYR A 199 -2.62 18.21 -11.18
C TYR A 199 -2.49 16.69 -11.04
N CYS A 200 -2.15 15.98 -12.10
CA CYS A 200 -1.87 14.53 -12.04
C CYS A 200 -0.61 14.23 -11.20
N ILE A 201 0.42 15.08 -11.30
CA ILE A 201 1.63 14.97 -10.45
C ILE A 201 1.25 15.26 -8.98
N ILE A 202 0.44 16.27 -8.71
CA ILE A 202 -0.06 16.59 -7.36
C ILE A 202 -0.85 15.39 -6.81
N TYR A 203 -1.79 14.86 -7.61
CA TYR A 203 -2.53 13.63 -7.27
C TYR A 203 -1.58 12.50 -6.87
N SER A 204 -0.57 12.23 -7.71
CA SER A 204 0.40 11.15 -7.46
C SER A 204 1.26 11.41 -6.23
N ALA A 205 1.65 12.65 -5.99
CA ALA A 205 2.43 13.02 -4.80
C ALA A 205 1.62 12.81 -3.52
N VAL A 206 0.36 13.27 -3.50
CA VAL A 206 -0.55 13.06 -2.37
C VAL A 206 -0.82 11.55 -2.18
N SER A 207 -1.10 10.85 -3.27
CA SER A 207 -1.33 9.40 -3.24
C SER A 207 -0.11 8.66 -2.68
N MET A 208 1.10 9.04 -3.09
CA MET A 208 2.36 8.49 -2.54
C MET A 208 2.44 8.67 -1.03
N LEU A 209 2.22 9.91 -0.55
CA LEU A 209 2.32 10.23 0.88
C LEU A 209 1.32 9.42 1.71
N VAL A 210 0.08 9.30 1.22
CA VAL A 210 -0.99 8.55 1.90
C VAL A 210 -0.71 7.05 1.83
N THR A 211 -0.25 6.55 0.67
CA THR A 211 0.12 5.13 0.50
C THR A 211 1.21 4.74 1.50
N ASP A 212 2.28 5.52 1.56
CA ASP A 212 3.41 5.22 2.44
C ASP A 212 3.00 5.27 3.93
N ARG A 213 2.08 6.17 4.31
CA ARG A 213 1.55 6.23 5.68
C ARG A 213 0.60 5.07 6.00
N THR A 214 -0.19 4.66 5.03
CA THR A 214 -1.16 3.56 5.19
C THR A 214 -0.47 2.20 5.16
N HIS A 215 0.57 2.07 4.32
CA HIS A 215 1.37 0.85 4.16
C HIS A 215 2.50 0.81 5.21
N THR A 216 2.13 0.68 6.48
CA THR A 216 3.10 0.71 7.60
C THR A 216 3.71 -0.66 7.95
N GLN A 217 3.45 -1.71 7.16
CA GLN A 217 3.87 -3.08 7.52
C GLN A 217 5.40 -3.32 7.48
N ASN A 218 6.16 -2.45 6.82
CA ASN A 218 7.60 -2.68 6.63
C ASN A 218 8.49 -1.74 7.46
N ILE A 219 7.91 -1.00 8.39
CA ILE A 219 8.70 -0.22 9.33
C ILE A 219 9.13 -1.16 10.45
N ASN A 220 10.42 -1.45 10.50
CA ASN A 220 11.00 -2.20 11.60
C ASN A 220 11.18 -1.26 12.78
N ALA A 221 10.85 -1.75 13.95
CA ALA A 221 11.01 -1.03 15.21
C ALA A 221 11.79 -1.88 16.18
N GLU A 222 12.67 -1.24 16.92
CA GLU A 222 13.33 -1.80 18.09
C GLU A 222 12.40 -1.59 19.27
N VAL A 223 12.13 -2.65 19.98
CA VAL A 223 11.37 -2.61 21.22
C VAL A 223 12.31 -3.01 22.37
N ILE A 224 12.43 -2.12 23.35
CA ILE A 224 13.18 -2.39 24.58
C ILE A 224 12.14 -2.42 25.70
N ILE A 225 12.13 -3.53 26.43
CA ILE A 225 11.18 -3.78 27.53
C ILE A 225 11.98 -3.80 28.84
N PHE A 226 11.54 -3.03 29.80
CA PHE A 226 12.08 -3.00 31.16
C PHE A 226 11.01 -3.56 32.10
N THR A 227 11.36 -4.62 32.83
CA THR A 227 10.42 -5.27 33.78
C THR A 227 11.19 -5.75 35.01
N LYS A 228 10.49 -5.82 36.16
CA LYS A 228 11.03 -6.41 37.39
C LYS A 228 10.74 -7.90 37.49
N LYS A 229 9.85 -8.43 36.62
CA LYS A 229 9.55 -9.86 36.53
C LYS A 229 10.56 -10.55 35.62
N GLU A 230 10.83 -11.82 35.90
CA GLU A 230 11.66 -12.62 35.00
C GLU A 230 11.04 -12.66 33.58
N PRO A 231 11.85 -12.45 32.54
CA PRO A 231 11.31 -12.22 31.20
C PRO A 231 10.87 -13.49 30.47
N VAL A 232 10.72 -14.63 31.16
CA VAL A 232 10.43 -15.94 30.55
C VAL A 232 9.15 -15.90 29.74
N GLU A 233 8.06 -15.39 30.33
CA GLU A 233 6.76 -15.31 29.66
C GLU A 233 6.78 -14.38 28.42
N ILE A 234 7.50 -13.26 28.52
CA ILE A 234 7.66 -12.30 27.41
C ILE A 234 8.47 -12.96 26.30
N MET A 235 9.54 -13.67 26.64
CA MET A 235 10.40 -14.38 25.66
C MET A 235 9.62 -15.48 24.96
N ASP A 236 8.88 -16.30 25.72
CA ASP A 236 8.03 -17.35 25.16
C ASP A 236 7.01 -16.79 24.18
N TYR A 237 6.37 -15.67 24.52
CA TYR A 237 5.42 -15.02 23.63
C TYR A 237 6.10 -14.54 22.35
N ILE A 238 7.25 -13.85 22.46
CA ILE A 238 8.00 -13.33 21.29
C ILE A 238 8.41 -14.48 20.36
N VAL A 239 8.99 -15.54 20.91
CA VAL A 239 9.50 -16.68 20.13
C VAL A 239 8.34 -17.45 19.47
N ASN A 240 7.28 -17.75 20.22
CA ASN A 240 6.20 -18.60 19.74
C ASN A 240 5.26 -17.84 18.78
N GLN A 241 4.94 -16.57 19.07
CA GLN A 241 3.99 -15.79 18.29
C GLN A 241 4.61 -15.15 17.05
N PHE A 242 5.77 -14.56 17.19
CA PHE A 242 6.40 -13.79 16.10
C PHE A 242 7.51 -14.56 15.39
N LYS A 243 7.96 -15.71 15.93
CA LYS A 243 9.09 -16.48 15.40
C LYS A 243 10.33 -15.58 15.30
N ARG A 244 10.55 -14.77 16.32
CA ARG A 244 11.68 -13.84 16.43
C ARG A 244 12.52 -14.22 17.63
N ASP A 245 13.82 -14.04 17.48
CA ASP A 245 14.73 -14.12 18.61
C ASP A 245 14.77 -12.77 19.32
N ALA A 246 14.92 -12.79 20.62
CA ALA A 246 15.08 -11.61 21.45
C ALA A 246 16.24 -11.85 22.41
N THR A 247 16.88 -10.77 22.81
CA THR A 247 18.00 -10.84 23.76
C THR A 247 17.57 -10.13 25.04
N TRP A 248 17.86 -10.76 26.17
CA TRP A 248 17.61 -10.15 27.47
C TRP A 248 18.83 -10.22 28.36
N TRP A 249 18.90 -9.31 29.33
CA TRP A 249 19.94 -9.31 30.34
C TRP A 249 19.42 -8.67 31.62
N GLU A 250 20.09 -8.99 32.72
CA GLU A 250 19.82 -8.42 34.02
C GLU A 250 20.55 -7.09 34.15
N ALA A 251 19.85 -6.10 34.70
CA ALA A 251 20.38 -4.75 34.91
C ALA A 251 19.96 -4.28 36.33
N LYS A 252 20.50 -3.17 36.75
CA LYS A 252 20.18 -2.55 38.04
C LYS A 252 19.65 -1.13 37.79
N GLY A 253 18.54 -0.77 38.38
CA GLY A 253 18.00 0.57 38.31
C GLY A 253 18.93 1.58 38.97
N GLY A 254 19.27 2.65 38.28
CA GLY A 254 20.19 3.65 38.81
C GLY A 254 19.63 4.47 39.99
N TYR A 255 18.32 4.63 40.05
CA TYR A 255 17.65 5.36 41.14
C TYR A 255 17.13 4.43 42.23
N THR A 256 16.45 3.35 41.84
CA THR A 256 15.83 2.41 42.78
C THR A 256 16.81 1.40 43.37
N GLU A 257 17.95 1.21 42.68
CA GLU A 257 18.93 0.16 42.97
C GLU A 257 18.35 -1.27 42.89
N GLU A 258 17.14 -1.41 42.34
CA GLU A 258 16.45 -2.69 42.23
C GLU A 258 16.86 -3.43 40.95
N LYS A 259 16.80 -4.75 41.03
CA LYS A 259 17.02 -5.66 39.90
C LYS A 259 15.93 -5.40 38.85
N THR A 260 16.36 -5.26 37.60
CA THR A 260 15.50 -4.99 36.44
C THR A 260 15.98 -5.89 35.29
N TYR A 261 15.07 -6.46 34.54
CA TYR A 261 15.35 -7.22 33.32
C TYR A 261 15.08 -6.34 32.13
N MET A 262 16.03 -6.33 31.21
CA MET A 262 15.90 -5.63 29.92
C MET A 262 15.80 -6.67 28.81
N THR A 263 14.78 -6.54 27.95
CA THR A 263 14.63 -7.37 26.75
C THR A 263 14.62 -6.48 25.52
N ILE A 264 15.40 -6.83 24.51
CA ILE A 264 15.44 -6.14 23.23
C ILE A 264 15.00 -7.09 22.13
N VAL A 265 14.13 -6.61 21.25
CA VAL A 265 13.64 -7.37 20.10
C VAL A 265 13.38 -6.40 18.94
N VAL A 266 13.60 -6.88 17.72
CA VAL A 266 13.28 -6.11 16.52
C VAL A 266 12.06 -6.75 15.84
N LEU A 267 11.02 -5.96 15.67
CA LEU A 267 9.71 -6.38 15.16
C LEU A 267 9.23 -5.42 14.08
N SER A 268 8.21 -5.84 13.33
CA SER A 268 7.46 -4.89 12.51
C SER A 268 6.54 -4.05 13.40
N LYS A 269 6.18 -2.87 12.96
CA LYS A 269 5.29 -1.96 13.71
C LYS A 269 3.95 -2.60 14.09
N TYR A 270 3.47 -3.52 13.26
CA TYR A 270 2.23 -4.29 13.55
C TYR A 270 2.46 -5.26 14.72
N GLU A 271 3.59 -5.98 14.71
CA GLU A 271 3.97 -6.90 15.78
C GLU A 271 4.20 -6.17 17.11
N CYS A 272 4.74 -4.94 17.06
CA CYS A 272 4.93 -4.09 18.25
C CYS A 272 3.61 -3.80 18.96
N ALA A 273 2.55 -3.49 18.20
CA ALA A 273 1.22 -3.21 18.77
C ALA A 273 0.62 -4.44 19.47
N GLN A 274 0.89 -5.65 18.94
CA GLN A 274 0.46 -6.90 19.57
C GLN A 274 1.27 -7.17 20.85
N LEU A 275 2.59 -7.06 20.74
CA LEU A 275 3.50 -7.27 21.88
C LEU A 275 3.16 -6.35 23.04
N ARG A 276 2.88 -5.07 22.76
CA ARG A 276 2.52 -4.08 23.81
C ARG A 276 1.28 -4.51 24.60
N ARG A 277 0.28 -5.07 23.93
CA ARG A 277 -0.95 -5.53 24.60
C ARG A 277 -0.65 -6.70 25.54
N GLU A 278 0.19 -7.61 25.08
CA GLU A 278 0.56 -8.80 25.85
C GLU A 278 1.43 -8.43 27.06
N ILE A 279 2.41 -7.55 26.86
CA ILE A 279 3.29 -7.08 27.95
C ILE A 279 2.45 -6.50 29.09
N LYS A 280 1.42 -5.68 28.76
CA LYS A 280 0.53 -5.10 29.77
C LYS A 280 -0.26 -6.15 30.58
N GLN A 281 -0.52 -7.32 29.98
CA GLN A 281 -1.19 -8.42 30.69
C GLN A 281 -0.21 -9.18 31.57
N ILE A 282 1.03 -9.38 31.09
CA ILE A 282 2.09 -10.08 31.84
C ILE A 282 2.58 -9.20 33.01
N ASP A 283 2.87 -7.94 32.72
CA ASP A 283 3.36 -6.98 33.71
C ASP A 283 2.85 -5.58 33.44
N GLU A 284 1.85 -5.17 34.21
CA GLU A 284 1.22 -3.83 34.10
C GLU A 284 2.24 -2.70 34.33
N HIS A 285 3.30 -2.95 35.10
CA HIS A 285 4.32 -1.96 35.43
C HIS A 285 5.52 -1.97 34.51
N ALA A 286 5.50 -2.83 33.48
CA ALA A 286 6.59 -2.86 32.50
C ALA A 286 6.69 -1.54 31.72
N PHE A 287 7.92 -1.07 31.53
CA PHE A 287 8.21 0.15 30.75
C PHE A 287 8.71 -0.28 29.37
N VAL A 288 8.09 0.22 28.31
CA VAL A 288 8.39 -0.17 26.93
C VAL A 288 8.80 1.05 26.13
N VAL A 289 9.97 0.97 25.51
CA VAL A 289 10.48 1.98 24.57
C VAL A 289 10.41 1.41 23.15
N GLU A 290 9.80 2.15 22.23
CA GLU A 290 9.74 1.79 20.82
C GLU A 290 10.50 2.83 20.00
N LYS A 291 11.37 2.37 19.10
CA LYS A 291 12.13 3.22 18.19
C LYS A 291 11.92 2.75 16.76
N ASP A 292 11.28 3.58 15.97
CA ASP A 292 10.93 3.28 14.57
C ASP A 292 12.07 3.56 13.60
N GLY A 293 11.97 3.01 12.40
CA GLY A 293 12.81 3.39 11.26
C GLY A 293 14.21 2.79 11.25
N LEU A 294 14.37 1.61 11.80
CA LEU A 294 15.68 0.94 11.89
C LEU A 294 16.14 0.38 10.55
N ASN A 295 17.41 0.58 10.25
CA ASN A 295 18.11 -0.12 9.18
C ASN A 295 18.72 -1.40 9.77
N ILE A 296 18.23 -2.53 9.32
CA ILE A 296 18.69 -3.84 9.79
C ILE A 296 19.56 -4.48 8.71
N MET A 297 20.74 -4.94 9.10
CA MET A 297 21.64 -5.68 8.23
C MET A 297 21.92 -7.05 8.87
N GLY A 298 21.76 -8.12 8.09
CA GLY A 298 21.95 -9.48 8.59
C GLY A 298 20.76 -10.38 8.29
N ARG A 299 20.70 -11.51 8.99
CA ARG A 299 19.61 -12.49 8.83
C ARG A 299 18.36 -12.04 9.57
N PHE A 300 17.56 -11.22 8.90
CA PHE A 300 16.28 -10.78 9.43
C PHE A 300 15.19 -11.16 8.40
N GLU A 301 14.41 -12.18 8.70
CA GLU A 301 13.32 -12.61 7.82
C GLU A 301 12.11 -11.73 8.02
N LYS A 302 11.66 -11.10 6.94
CA LYS A 302 10.39 -10.35 6.92
C LYS A 302 9.26 -11.32 6.61
N HIS A 303 8.37 -11.54 7.56
CA HIS A 303 7.16 -12.32 7.33
C HIS A 303 6.12 -11.42 6.65
N LEU A 304 6.02 -11.51 5.31
CA LEU A 304 5.04 -10.80 4.47
C LEU A 304 3.71 -11.53 4.41
#